data_3d2842e4786535614fc15eb27c121284
#
_entry.id   3d2842e4786535614fc15eb27c121284
#
_cell.length_a   1.000
_cell.length_b   1.000
_cell.length_c   1.000
_cell.angle_alpha   90.00
_cell.angle_beta   90.00
_cell.angle_gamma   90.00
#
_symmetry.space_group_name_H-M   'P 1'
#
loop_
_entity.id
_entity.type
_entity.pdbx_description
1 polymer ?
#
loop_
_entity_poly.entity_id
_entity_poly.type
_entity_poly.pdbx_seq_one_letter_code
_entity_poly.pdbx_strand_id
1 'polypeptide(L)'
;MAGSSLRISLHAAFTAERQARPADCAPVLLQCFREVVEDVVSDRPVFIGGKSMGGRIASMLLNELSASTAVRAGLCFGYPFHPLGQPARVRTEHLEQLRAPLLILQGERDPMGSTDEVPGYDLKSPLQLQWIPDGDHSFKPRKRSGRTDAMNLDLAVDFAHQFMGDLLA
;
A
#
# COMPACT_ATOMS: atom_id res chain seq x y z
N MET A 1 13.16 19.27 23.66
CA MET A 1 12.44 18.77 22.48
C MET A 1 12.81 17.31 22.29
N ALA A 2 11.95 16.39 22.68
CA ALA A 2 12.20 14.95 22.54
C ALA A 2 11.91 14.57 21.08
N GLY A 3 12.95 14.18 20.34
CA GLY A 3 12.80 13.71 18.97
C GLY A 3 11.97 12.43 18.95
N SER A 4 10.81 12.48 18.29
CA SER A 4 9.97 11.32 18.04
C SER A 4 10.71 10.36 17.12
N SER A 5 11.25 9.29 17.67
CA SER A 5 11.89 8.23 16.89
C SER A 5 10.79 7.36 16.27
N LEU A 6 10.58 7.49 14.95
CA LEU A 6 9.72 6.60 14.19
C LEU A 6 10.45 5.25 14.04
N ARG A 7 9.98 4.21 14.72
CA ARG A 7 10.46 2.84 14.49
C ARG A 7 9.62 2.19 13.40
N ILE A 8 10.20 2.00 12.23
CA ILE A 8 9.63 1.17 11.16
C ILE A 8 10.07 -0.27 11.42
N SER A 9 9.16 -1.11 11.90
CA SER A 9 9.40 -2.55 11.99
C SER A 9 8.87 -3.20 10.71
N LEU A 10 9.77 -3.56 9.79
CA LEU A 10 9.46 -4.38 8.65
C LEU A 10 9.32 -5.84 9.12
N HIS A 11 8.10 -6.25 9.45
CA HIS A 11 7.80 -7.68 9.58
C HIS A 11 7.45 -8.20 8.20
N ALA A 12 8.41 -8.84 7.54
CA ALA A 12 8.14 -9.64 6.36
C ALA A 12 7.38 -10.90 6.78
N ALA A 13 6.06 -10.86 6.82
CA ALA A 13 5.20 -12.01 7.09
C ALA A 13 5.23 -13.06 5.94
N PHE A 14 6.18 -12.96 5.04
CA PHE A 14 6.37 -13.86 3.92
C PHE A 14 7.79 -14.43 3.95
N THR A 15 7.98 -15.55 4.62
CA THR A 15 9.06 -16.47 4.26
C THR A 15 8.68 -17.18 2.97
N ALA A 16 9.57 -17.11 1.98
CA ALA A 16 9.37 -17.56 0.60
C ALA A 16 9.16 -19.10 0.42
N GLU A 17 8.86 -19.84 1.45
CA GLU A 17 8.82 -21.31 1.43
C GLU A 17 7.43 -21.94 1.27
N ARG A 18 6.37 -21.18 1.21
CA ARG A 18 5.06 -21.73 0.82
C ARG A 18 4.68 -21.22 -0.55
N GLN A 19 4.85 -22.06 -1.57
CA GLN A 19 4.22 -21.92 -2.88
C GLN A 19 2.70 -21.94 -2.69
N ALA A 20 2.12 -20.78 -2.37
CA ALA A 20 0.69 -20.62 -2.27
C ALA A 20 0.06 -20.72 -3.65
N ARG A 21 -0.93 -21.58 -3.83
CA ARG A 21 -1.72 -21.67 -5.05
C ARG A 21 -2.53 -20.39 -5.24
N PRO A 22 -2.59 -19.79 -6.43
CA PRO A 22 -3.11 -18.43 -6.63
C PRO A 22 -4.60 -18.23 -6.29
N ALA A 23 -5.42 -19.26 -6.31
CA ALA A 23 -6.88 -19.13 -6.17
C ALA A 23 -7.39 -19.19 -4.71
N ASP A 24 -6.66 -19.89 -3.81
CA ASP A 24 -7.14 -20.14 -2.45
C ASP A 24 -6.49 -19.18 -1.40
N CYS A 25 -5.67 -18.23 -1.88
CA CYS A 25 -4.76 -17.50 -1.02
C CYS A 25 -5.36 -16.29 -0.30
N ALA A 26 -6.40 -15.64 -0.83
CA ALA A 26 -6.86 -14.39 -0.25
C ALA A 26 -7.36 -14.55 1.21
N PRO A 27 -8.22 -15.52 1.56
CA PRO A 27 -8.64 -15.72 2.93
C PRO A 27 -7.50 -16.06 3.88
N VAL A 28 -6.57 -16.92 3.43
CA VAL A 28 -5.39 -17.32 4.22
C VAL A 28 -4.46 -16.12 4.44
N LEU A 29 -4.23 -15.32 3.41
CA LEU A 29 -3.40 -14.12 3.49
C LEU A 29 -4.02 -13.06 4.40
N LEU A 30 -5.33 -12.85 4.33
CA LEU A 30 -6.06 -11.94 5.21
C LEU A 30 -5.94 -12.41 6.66
N GLN A 31 -6.12 -13.70 6.92
CA GLN A 31 -6.00 -14.25 8.26
C GLN A 31 -4.58 -14.10 8.81
N CYS A 32 -3.55 -14.50 8.06
CA CYS A 32 -2.16 -14.35 8.47
C CYS A 32 -1.79 -12.88 8.72
N PHE A 33 -2.27 -11.95 7.88
CA PHE A 33 -1.98 -10.53 8.05
C PHE A 33 -2.63 -9.99 9.33
N ARG A 34 -3.88 -10.39 9.61
CA ARG A 34 -4.60 -10.03 10.83
C ARG A 34 -3.85 -10.50 12.07
N GLU A 35 -3.48 -11.78 12.13
CA GLU A 35 -2.74 -12.38 13.25
C GLU A 35 -1.43 -11.64 13.53
N VAL A 36 -0.65 -11.34 12.48
CA VAL A 36 0.60 -10.57 12.65
C VAL A 36 0.34 -9.16 13.18
N VAL A 37 -0.71 -8.49 12.71
CA VAL A 37 -1.02 -7.14 13.21
C VAL A 37 -1.46 -7.21 14.67
N GLU A 38 -2.31 -8.15 15.05
CA GLU A 38 -2.77 -8.35 16.43
C GLU A 38 -1.61 -8.65 17.38
N ASP A 39 -0.61 -9.43 16.94
CA ASP A 39 0.58 -9.75 17.73
C ASP A 39 1.53 -8.57 17.94
N VAL A 40 1.59 -7.63 16.98
CA VAL A 40 2.54 -6.50 17.05
C VAL A 40 1.91 -5.18 17.50
N VAL A 41 0.57 -5.12 17.52
CA VAL A 41 -0.15 -3.93 17.96
C VAL A 41 0.09 -3.67 19.45
N SER A 42 0.41 -2.43 19.75
CA SER A 42 0.60 -1.90 21.10
C SER A 42 -0.21 -0.60 21.24
N ASP A 43 -0.05 0.11 22.34
CA ASP A 43 -0.67 1.44 22.57
C ASP A 43 -0.13 2.54 21.64
N ARG A 44 0.85 2.22 20.80
CA ARG A 44 1.43 3.18 19.84
C ARG A 44 0.68 3.15 18.53
N PRO A 45 0.58 4.31 17.83
CA PRO A 45 0.04 4.36 16.48
C PRO A 45 0.77 3.39 15.54
N VAL A 46 0.01 2.59 14.82
CA VAL A 46 0.52 1.60 13.85
C VAL A 46 0.05 1.97 12.45
N PHE A 47 0.94 1.82 11.48
CA PHE A 47 0.63 1.92 10.07
C PHE A 47 0.82 0.54 9.44
N ILE A 48 -0.17 0.08 8.69
CA ILE A 48 -0.10 -1.20 7.99
C ILE A 48 0.09 -0.97 6.50
N GLY A 49 0.80 -1.86 5.82
CA GLY A 49 1.00 -1.65 4.40
C GLY A 49 1.82 -2.73 3.74
N GLY A 50 2.11 -2.51 2.47
CA GLY A 50 2.96 -3.42 1.72
C GLY A 50 3.04 -3.09 0.24
N LYS A 51 3.89 -3.84 -0.45
CA LYS A 51 4.03 -3.76 -1.90
C LYS A 51 3.03 -4.70 -2.59
N SER A 52 2.40 -4.21 -3.67
CA SER A 52 1.56 -5.01 -4.56
C SER A 52 0.46 -5.77 -3.78
N MET A 53 0.48 -7.10 -3.82
CA MET A 53 -0.46 -7.95 -3.08
C MET A 53 -0.50 -7.62 -1.58
N GLY A 54 0.64 -7.36 -0.95
CA GLY A 54 0.71 -7.00 0.48
C GLY A 54 -0.05 -5.72 0.80
N GLY A 55 0.11 -4.68 -0.03
CA GLY A 55 -0.65 -3.43 0.10
C GLY A 55 -2.15 -3.64 -0.10
N ARG A 56 -2.53 -4.47 -1.08
CA ARG A 56 -3.93 -4.82 -1.30
C ARG A 56 -4.54 -5.55 -0.10
N ILE A 57 -3.85 -6.53 0.48
CA ILE A 57 -4.32 -7.25 1.67
C ILE A 57 -4.46 -6.29 2.86
N ALA A 58 -3.47 -5.42 3.09
CA ALA A 58 -3.55 -4.40 4.12
C ALA A 58 -4.77 -3.48 3.93
N SER A 59 -5.03 -3.01 2.72
CA SER A 59 -6.17 -2.13 2.43
C SER A 59 -7.53 -2.82 2.64
N MET A 60 -7.63 -4.12 2.38
CA MET A 60 -8.85 -4.90 2.63
C MET A 60 -9.18 -5.04 4.12
N LEU A 61 -8.16 -5.07 4.99
CA LEU A 61 -8.32 -5.18 6.44
C LEU A 61 -8.33 -3.82 7.15
N LEU A 62 -8.06 -2.74 6.44
CA LEU A 62 -7.80 -1.44 7.04
C LEU A 62 -8.97 -0.92 7.90
N ASN A 63 -10.20 -1.01 7.41
CA ASN A 63 -11.38 -0.57 8.18
C ASN A 63 -11.59 -1.39 9.46
N GLU A 64 -11.41 -2.70 9.38
CA GLU A 64 -11.54 -3.62 10.52
C GLU A 64 -10.47 -3.30 11.57
N LEU A 65 -9.22 -3.31 11.15
CA LEU A 65 -8.09 -3.13 12.07
C LEU A 65 -8.02 -1.73 12.67
N SER A 66 -8.39 -0.69 11.92
CA SER A 66 -8.43 0.67 12.47
C SER A 66 -9.55 0.89 13.49
N ALA A 67 -10.61 0.13 13.41
CA ALA A 67 -11.72 0.20 14.37
C ALA A 67 -11.45 -0.57 15.67
N SER A 68 -10.62 -1.61 15.63
CA SER A 68 -10.40 -2.53 16.76
C SER A 68 -9.00 -2.44 17.38
N THR A 69 -8.07 -1.73 16.76
CA THR A 69 -6.66 -1.68 17.17
C THR A 69 -6.07 -0.26 17.10
N ALA A 70 -4.78 -0.12 17.38
CA ALA A 70 -4.03 1.13 17.22
C ALA A 70 -3.63 1.45 15.77
N VAL A 71 -4.16 0.74 14.77
CA VAL A 71 -3.91 1.03 13.35
C VAL A 71 -4.55 2.36 12.96
N ARG A 72 -3.73 3.27 12.41
CA ARG A 72 -4.14 4.63 12.03
C ARG A 72 -4.39 4.80 10.55
N ALA A 73 -3.60 4.13 9.71
CA ALA A 73 -3.70 4.25 8.26
C ALA A 73 -3.03 3.08 7.54
N GLY A 74 -3.28 3.02 6.23
CA GLY A 74 -2.64 2.08 5.31
C GLY A 74 -1.69 2.75 4.32
N LEU A 75 -0.68 2.00 3.86
CA LEU A 75 0.25 2.40 2.80
C LEU A 75 0.38 1.29 1.76
N CYS A 76 0.18 1.63 0.49
CA CYS A 76 0.34 0.70 -0.62
C CYS A 76 1.42 1.20 -1.58
N PHE A 77 2.39 0.35 -1.88
CA PHE A 77 3.47 0.63 -2.83
C PHE A 77 3.22 -0.18 -4.10
N GLY A 78 2.74 0.47 -5.17
CA GLY A 78 2.32 -0.19 -6.40
C GLY A 78 1.06 -1.04 -6.18
N TYR A 79 -0.11 -0.41 -6.08
CA TYR A 79 -1.37 -1.12 -5.87
C TYR A 79 -1.81 -1.84 -7.16
N PRO A 80 -2.14 -3.15 -7.10
CA PRO A 80 -2.58 -3.88 -8.28
C PRO A 80 -4.09 -3.66 -8.52
N PHE A 81 -4.46 -2.53 -9.13
CA PHE A 81 -5.86 -2.17 -9.43
C PHE A 81 -6.59 -3.24 -10.25
N HIS A 82 -5.86 -4.00 -11.03
CA HIS A 82 -6.33 -5.20 -11.74
C HIS A 82 -5.17 -6.20 -11.91
N PRO A 83 -5.43 -7.46 -12.23
CA PRO A 83 -4.36 -8.40 -12.61
C PRO A 83 -3.67 -7.96 -13.90
N LEU A 84 -2.39 -8.28 -14.02
CA LEU A 84 -1.63 -8.01 -15.24
C LEU A 84 -2.34 -8.57 -16.47
N GLY A 85 -2.54 -7.72 -17.48
CA GLY A 85 -3.23 -8.09 -18.73
C GLY A 85 -4.76 -8.29 -18.61
N GLN A 86 -5.37 -7.92 -17.47
CA GLN A 86 -6.82 -8.05 -17.26
C GLN A 86 -7.43 -6.73 -16.73
N PRO A 87 -7.37 -5.62 -17.49
CA PRO A 87 -7.82 -4.31 -17.02
C PRO A 87 -9.31 -4.25 -16.69
N ALA A 88 -10.14 -5.09 -17.30
CA ALA A 88 -11.56 -5.18 -16.99
C ALA A 88 -11.86 -5.82 -15.60
N ARG A 89 -10.87 -6.46 -14.97
CA ARG A 89 -11.03 -7.10 -13.65
C ARG A 89 -10.57 -6.18 -12.52
N VAL A 90 -11.27 -5.07 -12.36
CA VAL A 90 -10.94 -4.05 -11.36
C VAL A 90 -11.06 -4.59 -9.93
N ARG A 91 -10.24 -4.08 -9.01
CA ARG A 91 -10.11 -4.50 -7.61
C ARG A 91 -10.25 -3.31 -6.66
N THR A 92 -11.26 -2.48 -6.87
CA THR A 92 -11.46 -1.23 -6.11
C THR A 92 -12.66 -1.25 -5.15
N GLU A 93 -13.53 -2.26 -5.22
CA GLU A 93 -14.79 -2.32 -4.47
C GLU A 93 -14.63 -1.97 -2.97
N HIS A 94 -13.61 -2.53 -2.30
CA HIS A 94 -13.38 -2.24 -0.88
C HIS A 94 -12.76 -0.83 -0.65
N LEU A 95 -12.12 -0.24 -1.66
CA LEU A 95 -11.55 1.11 -1.58
C LEU A 95 -12.64 2.19 -1.54
N GLU A 96 -13.78 1.93 -2.18
CA GLU A 96 -14.94 2.82 -2.17
C GLU A 96 -15.60 2.95 -0.79
N GLN A 97 -15.36 1.96 0.08
CA GLN A 97 -15.93 1.87 1.42
C GLN A 97 -14.92 2.19 2.52
N LEU A 98 -13.75 2.74 2.16
CA LEU A 98 -12.73 3.09 3.14
C LEU A 98 -13.21 4.19 4.09
N ARG A 99 -12.91 4.01 5.36
CA ARG A 99 -13.15 4.98 6.45
C ARG A 99 -11.85 5.46 7.07
N ALA A 100 -10.84 4.59 7.09
CA ALA A 100 -9.51 4.93 7.57
C ALA A 100 -8.63 5.44 6.42
N PRO A 101 -7.69 6.36 6.69
CA PRO A 101 -6.79 6.92 5.68
C PRO A 101 -5.95 5.84 4.99
N LEU A 102 -5.83 5.95 3.68
CA LEU A 102 -4.98 5.09 2.85
C LEU A 102 -4.16 5.94 1.89
N LEU A 103 -2.84 5.75 1.88
CA LEU A 103 -1.97 6.27 0.85
C LEU A 103 -1.61 5.18 -0.16
N ILE A 104 -1.85 5.44 -1.43
CA ILE A 104 -1.36 4.63 -2.55
C ILE A 104 -0.26 5.41 -3.28
N LEU A 105 0.93 4.83 -3.31
CA LEU A 105 2.05 5.29 -4.13
C LEU A 105 2.06 4.43 -5.39
N GLN A 106 1.86 5.05 -6.56
CA GLN A 106 1.65 4.34 -7.81
C GLN A 106 2.61 4.82 -8.89
N GLY A 107 3.25 3.88 -9.60
CA GLY A 107 4.06 4.23 -10.76
C GLY A 107 3.19 4.72 -11.93
N GLU A 108 3.57 5.84 -12.57
CA GLU A 108 2.80 6.39 -13.70
C GLU A 108 2.57 5.38 -14.83
N ARG A 109 3.48 4.44 -15.01
CA ARG A 109 3.44 3.40 -16.06
C ARG A 109 3.18 2.00 -15.52
N ASP A 110 2.62 1.90 -14.32
CA ASP A 110 2.31 0.59 -13.74
C ASP A 110 1.29 -0.15 -14.62
N PRO A 111 1.64 -1.34 -15.16
CA PRO A 111 0.74 -2.10 -16.04
C PRO A 111 -0.46 -2.73 -15.30
N MET A 112 -0.57 -2.53 -13.99
CA MET A 112 -1.72 -2.94 -13.17
C MET A 112 -2.51 -1.73 -12.64
N GLY A 113 -2.37 -0.57 -13.30
CA GLY A 113 -3.06 0.67 -12.97
C GLY A 113 -2.18 1.90 -13.26
N SER A 114 -2.23 2.42 -14.47
CA SER A 114 -1.46 3.57 -14.95
C SER A 114 -2.20 4.89 -14.76
N THR A 115 -1.50 6.00 -15.06
CA THR A 115 -2.11 7.34 -15.11
C THR A 115 -3.24 7.48 -16.12
N ASP A 116 -3.29 6.61 -17.13
CA ASP A 116 -4.34 6.62 -18.14
C ASP A 116 -5.62 5.87 -17.67
N GLU A 117 -5.48 4.99 -16.69
CA GLU A 117 -6.56 4.10 -16.23
C GLU A 117 -7.16 4.55 -14.89
N VAL A 118 -6.32 4.76 -13.89
CA VAL A 118 -6.74 4.96 -12.49
C VAL A 118 -7.60 6.22 -12.28
N PRO A 119 -7.41 7.34 -13.01
CA PRO A 119 -8.32 8.48 -12.91
C PRO A 119 -9.77 8.19 -13.28
N GLY A 120 -10.01 7.10 -14.01
CA GLY A 120 -11.35 6.62 -14.33
C GLY A 120 -12.03 5.82 -13.22
N TYR A 121 -11.32 5.50 -12.13
CA TYR A 121 -11.88 4.81 -10.97
C TYR A 121 -12.44 5.79 -9.95
N ASP A 122 -13.57 5.48 -9.34
CA ASP A 122 -14.21 6.34 -8.32
C ASP A 122 -13.50 6.21 -6.96
N LEU A 123 -12.24 6.66 -6.91
CA LEU A 123 -11.45 6.66 -5.69
C LEU A 123 -11.71 7.94 -4.90
N LYS A 124 -12.26 7.80 -3.68
CA LYS A 124 -12.65 8.92 -2.82
C LYS A 124 -11.79 9.02 -1.55
N SER A 125 -11.82 10.21 -0.92
CA SER A 125 -11.34 10.37 0.46
C SER A 125 -11.98 9.30 1.37
N PRO A 126 -11.22 8.70 2.30
CA PRO A 126 -9.89 9.12 2.78
C PRO A 126 -8.70 8.49 2.04
N LEU A 127 -8.87 8.06 0.80
CA LEU A 127 -7.79 7.54 -0.03
C LEU A 127 -7.04 8.71 -0.69
N GLN A 128 -5.71 8.67 -0.58
CA GLN A 128 -4.78 9.56 -1.28
C GLN A 128 -3.97 8.75 -2.29
N LEU A 129 -3.82 9.26 -3.49
CA LEU A 129 -3.00 8.68 -4.56
C LEU A 129 -1.87 9.63 -4.91
N GLN A 130 -0.63 9.13 -4.87
CA GLN A 130 0.57 9.86 -5.28
C GLN A 130 1.28 9.11 -6.40
N TRP A 131 1.58 9.83 -7.48
CA TRP A 131 2.24 9.27 -8.64
C TRP A 131 3.75 9.32 -8.52
N ILE A 132 4.41 8.21 -8.87
CA ILE A 132 5.87 8.12 -8.95
C ILE A 132 6.27 8.29 -10.42
N PRO A 133 6.96 9.39 -10.78
CA PRO A 133 7.21 9.79 -12.15
C PRO A 133 7.94 8.73 -12.97
N ASP A 134 7.41 8.42 -14.14
CA ASP A 134 7.90 7.40 -15.08
C ASP A 134 8.13 6.01 -14.45
N GLY A 135 7.60 5.75 -13.24
CA GLY A 135 7.75 4.48 -12.51
C GLY A 135 6.89 3.37 -13.12
N ASP A 136 7.43 2.15 -13.14
CA ASP A 136 6.67 0.93 -13.36
C ASP A 136 6.06 0.42 -12.03
N HIS A 137 5.58 -0.82 -11.98
CA HIS A 137 5.04 -1.45 -10.76
C HIS A 137 6.03 -1.50 -9.58
N SER A 138 7.31 -1.35 -9.83
CA SER A 138 8.37 -1.29 -8.82
C SER A 138 8.99 0.10 -8.71
N PHE A 139 8.34 1.12 -9.29
CA PHE A 139 8.77 2.51 -9.34
C PHE A 139 10.00 2.74 -10.23
N LYS A 140 10.40 1.73 -11.01
CA LYS A 140 11.57 1.81 -11.85
C LYS A 140 11.30 2.69 -13.07
N PRO A 141 12.07 3.81 -13.25
CA PRO A 141 11.91 4.69 -14.38
C PRO A 141 12.66 4.15 -15.61
N ARG A 142 12.28 4.62 -16.78
CA ARG A 142 13.04 4.38 -18.02
C ARG A 142 14.30 5.25 -18.05
N LYS A 143 15.36 4.77 -18.64
CA LYS A 143 16.63 5.53 -18.79
C LYS A 143 16.42 6.92 -19.42
N ARG A 144 15.50 7.05 -20.39
CA ARG A 144 15.19 8.31 -21.08
C ARG A 144 14.50 9.37 -20.21
N SER A 145 13.96 8.99 -19.05
CA SER A 145 13.27 9.94 -18.15
C SER A 145 14.24 10.86 -17.40
N GLY A 146 15.54 10.54 -17.40
CA GLY A 146 16.53 11.24 -16.58
C GLY A 146 16.45 10.95 -15.08
N ARG A 147 15.56 10.06 -14.65
CA ARG A 147 15.39 9.65 -13.24
C ARG A 147 16.12 8.32 -12.99
N THR A 148 16.45 8.08 -11.73
CA THR A 148 17.01 6.81 -11.26
C THR A 148 16.03 6.08 -10.35
N ASP A 149 16.26 4.77 -10.14
CA ASP A 149 15.50 3.96 -9.20
C ASP A 149 15.54 4.57 -7.79
N ALA A 150 16.71 5.05 -7.35
CA ALA A 150 16.91 5.69 -6.06
C ALA A 150 16.06 6.97 -5.94
N MET A 151 16.07 7.85 -6.94
CA MET A 151 15.26 9.08 -6.91
C MET A 151 13.76 8.79 -6.78
N ASN A 152 13.26 7.75 -7.41
CA ASN A 152 11.85 7.37 -7.30
C ASN A 152 11.54 6.72 -5.95
N LEU A 153 12.46 5.94 -5.41
CA LEU A 153 12.30 5.34 -4.08
C LEU A 153 12.33 6.41 -2.99
N ASP A 154 13.28 7.36 -3.05
CA ASP A 154 13.38 8.48 -2.11
C ASP A 154 12.08 9.29 -2.12
N LEU A 155 11.55 9.62 -3.30
CA LEU A 155 10.28 10.31 -3.43
C LEU A 155 9.11 9.53 -2.80
N ALA A 156 9.08 8.22 -2.99
CA ALA A 156 8.05 7.37 -2.37
C ALA A 156 8.17 7.36 -0.83
N VAL A 157 9.39 7.35 -0.30
CA VAL A 157 9.66 7.45 1.14
C VAL A 157 9.23 8.82 1.69
N ASP A 158 9.52 9.91 0.97
CA ASP A 158 9.13 11.27 1.36
C ASP A 158 7.60 11.39 1.46
N PHE A 159 6.85 10.92 0.46
CA PHE A 159 5.39 10.91 0.50
C PHE A 159 4.85 10.08 1.67
N ALA A 160 5.41 8.90 1.90
CA ALA A 160 4.99 8.05 3.01
C ALA A 160 5.29 8.70 4.37
N HIS A 161 6.47 9.32 4.52
CA HIS A 161 6.86 10.03 5.73
C HIS A 161 5.95 11.24 6.01
N GLN A 162 5.66 12.05 4.99
CA GLN A 162 4.74 13.19 5.12
C GLN A 162 3.34 12.71 5.53
N PHE A 163 2.78 11.73 4.83
CA PHE A 163 1.46 11.18 5.14
C PHE A 163 1.35 10.66 6.59
N MET A 164 2.34 9.90 7.05
CA MET A 164 2.36 9.41 8.43
C MET A 164 2.55 10.56 9.43
N GLY A 165 3.37 11.55 9.12
CA GLY A 165 3.60 12.72 9.95
C GLY A 165 2.33 13.54 10.17
N ASP A 166 1.58 13.80 9.11
CA ASP A 166 0.31 14.55 9.15
C ASP A 166 -0.76 13.86 10.01
N LEU A 167 -0.72 12.54 10.10
CA LEU A 167 -1.66 11.76 10.92
C LEU A 167 -1.22 11.60 12.40
N LEU A 168 0.01 12.00 12.74
CA LEU A 168 0.55 11.93 14.08
C LEU A 168 0.67 13.31 14.75
N ALA A 169 0.44 14.39 13.98
CA ALA A 169 0.47 15.76 14.47
C ALA A 169 -0.80 16.09 15.27
#